data_996cd8d67e64f8efac433ad152c20f0c
#
_entry.id   996cd8d67e64f8efac433ad152c20f0c
#
_cell.length_a   1.000
_cell.length_b   1.000
_cell.length_c   1.000
_cell.angle_alpha   90.00
_cell.angle_beta   90.00
_cell.angle_gamma   90.00
#
_symmetry.space_group_name_H-M   'P 1'
#
loop_
_entity.id
_entity.type
_entity.pdbx_description
1 polymer ?
#
loop_
_entity_poly.entity_id
_entity_poly.type
_entity_poly.pdbx_seq_one_letter_code
_entity_poly.pdbx_strand_id
1 'polypeptide(L)'
;FVIKFGEPISLMPYYELYKTKPRTAQREVNKVVIKQISDLMLDIRDLDNYEAIDFIRTTYGDDYAKRQGVKPWHLPERLLPDKQLVARLDALKDDESADVEGIYRDTMSLKKGLDELHISDRSLNFNNNPLSLGFNLLMHIIFFPLWLFSCWPSLPIYLLPMSFFRMKMSDPMFKGSMLYGSAALFTIPIFTIATLLVVGFNFGWLAAVLYVLSFPILIVFCWFYSVSALNMFKGMRCMVNGAKVRQLKQMRASIYERLDKIL
;
A
#
# COMPACT_ATOMS: atom_id res chain seq x y z
N PHE A 1 7.55 0.02 6.48
CA PHE A 1 7.30 -1.08 7.41
C PHE A 1 7.32 -0.52 8.83
N VAL A 2 6.28 -0.75 9.64
CA VAL A 2 6.20 -0.29 11.03
C VAL A 2 6.06 -1.51 11.92
N ILE A 3 6.94 -1.63 12.91
CA ILE A 3 6.85 -2.63 13.96
C ILE A 3 6.62 -1.88 15.28
N LYS A 4 5.53 -2.20 15.98
CA LYS A 4 5.21 -1.63 17.28
C LYS A 4 5.19 -2.75 18.31
N PHE A 5 5.99 -2.59 19.36
CA PHE A 5 6.00 -3.49 20.52
C PHE A 5 5.00 -2.98 21.55
N GLY A 6 4.21 -3.89 22.12
CA GLY A 6 3.32 -3.61 23.26
C GLY A 6 4.07 -3.67 24.58
N GLU A 7 3.34 -3.36 25.66
CA GLU A 7 3.83 -3.56 27.01
C GLU A 7 4.08 -5.04 27.28
N PRO A 8 5.15 -5.39 28.01
CA PRO A 8 5.45 -6.79 28.34
C PRO A 8 4.36 -7.41 29.20
N ILE A 9 3.91 -8.61 28.83
CA ILE A 9 2.90 -9.35 29.58
C ILE A 9 3.57 -10.16 30.68
N SER A 10 3.27 -9.87 31.94
CA SER A 10 3.73 -10.71 33.06
C SER A 10 2.91 -11.98 33.13
N LEU A 11 3.57 -13.15 33.11
CA LEU A 11 2.95 -14.45 33.27
C LEU A 11 2.85 -14.91 34.75
N MET A 12 3.49 -14.20 35.66
CA MET A 12 3.53 -14.55 37.08
C MET A 12 2.15 -14.73 37.73
N PRO A 13 1.14 -13.88 37.45
CA PRO A 13 -0.21 -14.04 38.02
C PRO A 13 -0.90 -15.34 37.62
N TYR A 14 -0.50 -15.95 36.52
CA TYR A 14 -1.11 -17.19 36.00
C TYR A 14 -0.37 -18.46 36.43
N TYR A 15 0.78 -18.33 37.12
CA TYR A 15 1.65 -19.44 37.44
C TYR A 15 0.98 -20.45 38.38
N GLU A 16 0.31 -20.00 39.44
CA GLU A 16 -0.38 -20.90 40.39
C GLU A 16 -1.60 -21.58 39.72
N LEU A 17 -2.32 -20.85 38.89
CA LEU A 17 -3.41 -21.43 38.11
C LEU A 17 -2.89 -22.48 37.11
N TYR A 18 -1.71 -22.25 36.53
CA TYR A 18 -1.09 -23.21 35.61
C TYR A 18 -0.74 -24.55 36.31
N LYS A 19 -0.26 -24.51 37.55
CA LYS A 19 0.04 -25.73 38.31
C LYS A 19 -1.21 -26.60 38.53
N THR A 20 -2.36 -25.98 38.77
CA THR A 20 -3.60 -26.68 39.11
C THR A 20 -4.47 -26.99 37.88
N LYS A 21 -4.58 -26.04 36.94
CA LYS A 21 -5.43 -26.09 35.73
C LYS A 21 -4.73 -25.51 34.53
N PRO A 22 -3.77 -26.24 33.89
CA PRO A 22 -2.92 -25.71 32.83
C PRO A 22 -3.71 -25.15 31.64
N ARG A 23 -4.74 -25.86 31.18
CA ARG A 23 -5.56 -25.44 30.03
C ARG A 23 -6.33 -24.13 30.28
N THR A 24 -6.80 -23.93 31.53
CA THR A 24 -7.50 -22.71 31.93
C THR A 24 -6.53 -21.52 31.96
N ALA A 25 -5.35 -21.73 32.59
CA ALA A 25 -4.31 -20.69 32.58
C ALA A 25 -3.89 -20.26 31.20
N GLN A 26 -3.68 -21.21 30.28
CA GLN A 26 -3.36 -20.91 28.89
C GLN A 26 -4.46 -20.11 28.21
N ARG A 27 -5.73 -20.41 28.43
CA ARG A 27 -6.86 -19.64 27.87
C ARG A 27 -6.87 -18.19 28.37
N GLU A 28 -6.64 -17.99 29.69
CA GLU A 28 -6.62 -16.64 30.26
C GLU A 28 -5.42 -15.83 29.72
N VAL A 29 -4.24 -16.42 29.64
CA VAL A 29 -3.07 -15.78 28.99
C VAL A 29 -3.37 -15.43 27.54
N ASN A 30 -3.94 -16.35 26.77
CA ASN A 30 -4.29 -16.09 25.37
C ASN A 30 -5.28 -14.94 25.22
N LYS A 31 -6.27 -14.80 26.12
CA LYS A 31 -7.19 -13.66 26.10
C LYS A 31 -6.45 -12.33 26.27
N VAL A 32 -5.49 -12.28 27.19
CA VAL A 32 -4.67 -11.07 27.42
C VAL A 32 -3.80 -10.76 26.22
N VAL A 33 -3.15 -11.78 25.64
CA VAL A 33 -2.33 -11.65 24.43
C VAL A 33 -3.17 -11.12 23.25
N ILE A 34 -4.33 -11.73 23.00
CA ILE A 34 -5.25 -11.32 21.93
C ILE A 34 -5.68 -9.86 22.12
N LYS A 35 -6.06 -9.48 23.36
CA LYS A 35 -6.43 -8.11 23.67
C LYS A 35 -5.30 -7.13 23.38
N GLN A 36 -4.10 -7.40 23.85
CA GLN A 36 -2.95 -6.53 23.62
C GLN A 36 -2.56 -6.44 22.14
N ILE A 37 -2.65 -7.53 21.39
CA ILE A 37 -2.42 -7.52 19.95
C ILE A 37 -3.48 -6.66 19.25
N SER A 38 -4.77 -6.84 19.59
CA SER A 38 -5.86 -6.03 19.06
C SER A 38 -5.68 -4.53 19.36
N ASP A 39 -5.16 -4.21 20.57
CA ASP A 39 -4.85 -2.84 20.95
C ASP A 39 -3.66 -2.24 20.16
N LEU A 40 -2.79 -3.06 19.60
CA LEU A 40 -1.66 -2.64 18.76
C LEU A 40 -1.97 -2.59 17.27
N MET A 41 -2.96 -3.37 16.81
CA MET A 41 -3.36 -3.46 15.41
C MET A 41 -4.53 -2.54 15.10
N LEU A 42 -4.71 -2.23 13.82
CA LEU A 42 -5.96 -1.71 13.31
C LEU A 42 -6.93 -2.89 13.18
N ASP A 43 -8.08 -2.82 13.86
CA ASP A 43 -9.11 -3.84 13.86
C ASP A 43 -10.43 -3.25 13.37
N ILE A 44 -10.92 -3.70 12.23
CA ILE A 44 -12.23 -3.33 11.66
C ILE A 44 -13.18 -4.47 11.99
N ARG A 45 -14.13 -4.23 12.90
CA ARG A 45 -15.03 -5.26 13.44
C ARG A 45 -16.23 -5.52 12.53
N ASP A 46 -16.66 -4.51 11.78
CA ASP A 46 -17.73 -4.66 10.81
C ASP A 46 -17.22 -5.36 9.55
N LEU A 47 -17.36 -6.68 9.52
CA LEU A 47 -16.93 -7.51 8.39
C LEU A 47 -17.82 -7.30 7.15
N ASP A 48 -19.08 -6.95 7.33
CA ASP A 48 -20.03 -6.74 6.23
C ASP A 48 -19.66 -5.47 5.44
N ASN A 49 -19.20 -4.44 6.13
CA ASN A 49 -18.81 -3.16 5.55
C ASN A 49 -17.29 -2.94 5.54
N TYR A 50 -16.50 -4.00 5.78
CA TYR A 50 -15.04 -3.94 5.88
C TYR A 50 -14.39 -3.15 4.74
N GLU A 51 -14.81 -3.43 3.51
CA GLU A 51 -14.23 -2.84 2.31
C GLU A 51 -14.54 -1.34 2.19
N ALA A 52 -15.73 -0.90 2.59
CA ALA A 52 -16.10 0.51 2.63
C ALA A 52 -15.34 1.27 3.72
N ILE A 53 -15.25 0.70 4.92
CA ILE A 53 -14.51 1.28 6.05
C ILE A 53 -13.02 1.40 5.73
N ASP A 54 -12.41 0.37 5.17
CA ASP A 54 -10.99 0.41 4.76
C ASP A 54 -10.75 1.43 3.64
N PHE A 55 -11.68 1.56 2.70
CA PHE A 55 -11.59 2.58 1.66
C PHE A 55 -11.73 4.01 2.24
N ILE A 56 -12.66 4.26 3.16
CA ILE A 56 -12.78 5.54 3.88
C ILE A 56 -11.48 5.84 4.63
N ARG A 57 -10.94 4.87 5.37
CA ARG A 57 -9.69 5.01 6.10
C ARG A 57 -8.51 5.38 5.18
N THR A 58 -8.42 4.77 4.01
CA THR A 58 -7.30 5.01 3.09
C THR A 58 -7.42 6.31 2.30
N THR A 59 -8.62 6.86 2.13
CA THR A 59 -8.88 8.08 1.36
C THR A 59 -9.14 9.28 2.26
N TYR A 60 -10.18 9.25 3.09
CA TYR A 60 -10.52 10.33 4.02
C TYR A 60 -9.57 10.39 5.23
N GLY A 61 -9.02 9.27 5.67
CA GLY A 61 -8.13 9.19 6.83
C GLY A 61 -6.89 10.08 6.71
N ASP A 62 -6.42 10.42 5.49
CA ASP A 62 -5.34 11.41 5.30
C ASP A 62 -5.75 12.80 5.80
N ASP A 63 -6.97 13.23 5.53
CA ASP A 63 -7.47 14.54 5.94
C ASP A 63 -7.88 14.53 7.42
N TYR A 64 -8.41 13.41 7.91
CA TYR A 64 -8.70 13.22 9.34
C TYR A 64 -7.43 13.28 10.20
N ALA A 65 -6.34 12.63 9.78
CA ALA A 65 -5.05 12.67 10.47
C ALA A 65 -4.45 14.09 10.49
N LYS A 66 -4.52 14.81 9.37
CA LYS A 66 -4.05 16.21 9.30
C LYS A 66 -4.76 17.13 10.29
N ARG A 67 -6.08 16.96 10.49
CA ARG A 67 -6.85 17.75 11.48
C ARG A 67 -6.38 17.50 12.91
N GLN A 68 -5.84 16.31 13.18
CA GLN A 68 -5.22 15.97 14.47
C GLN A 68 -3.73 16.37 14.56
N GLY A 69 -3.20 17.10 13.58
CA GLY A 69 -1.80 17.51 13.53
C GLY A 69 -0.82 16.41 13.14
N VAL A 70 -1.31 15.24 12.71
CA VAL A 70 -0.50 14.10 12.31
C VAL A 70 -0.21 14.15 10.82
N LYS A 71 1.06 13.97 10.45
CA LYS A 71 1.48 13.92 9.05
C LYS A 71 1.06 12.57 8.43
N PRO A 72 0.29 12.56 7.31
CA PRO A 72 -0.24 11.32 6.73
C PRO A 72 0.81 10.28 6.32
N TRP A 73 2.03 10.73 5.99
CA TRP A 73 3.14 9.85 5.61
C TRP A 73 3.93 9.30 6.79
N HIS A 74 3.68 9.77 8.01
CA HIS A 74 4.36 9.27 9.21
C HIS A 74 3.58 8.10 9.80
N LEU A 75 3.80 6.91 9.25
CA LEU A 75 3.05 5.69 9.55
C LEU A 75 2.92 5.35 11.05
N PRO A 76 3.96 5.50 11.91
CA PRO A 76 3.83 5.20 13.33
C PRO A 76 2.80 6.07 14.05
N GLU A 77 2.73 7.36 13.72
CA GLU A 77 1.78 8.30 14.33
C GLU A 77 0.39 8.18 13.69
N ARG A 78 0.32 7.76 12.42
CA ARG A 78 -0.90 7.59 11.67
C ARG A 78 -1.83 6.51 12.23
N LEU A 79 -1.28 5.50 12.89
CA LEU A 79 -2.06 4.39 13.43
C LEU A 79 -3.14 4.84 14.42
N LEU A 80 -2.85 5.84 15.26
CA LEU A 80 -3.81 6.31 16.25
C LEU A 80 -5.02 7.01 15.64
N PRO A 81 -4.87 8.01 14.73
CA PRO A 81 -5.98 8.57 13.98
C PRO A 81 -6.80 7.52 13.20
N ASP A 82 -6.14 6.57 12.54
CA ASP A 82 -6.83 5.52 11.80
C ASP A 82 -7.70 4.64 12.72
N LYS A 83 -7.19 4.29 13.91
CA LYS A 83 -7.96 3.55 14.93
C LYS A 83 -9.15 4.35 15.45
N GLN A 84 -8.95 5.63 15.72
CA GLN A 84 -10.03 6.50 16.18
C GLN A 84 -11.12 6.64 15.12
N LEU A 85 -10.73 6.80 13.85
CA LEU A 85 -11.67 6.88 12.74
C LEU A 85 -12.51 5.59 12.64
N VAL A 86 -11.85 4.43 12.64
CA VAL A 86 -12.53 3.12 12.57
C VAL A 86 -13.43 2.92 13.78
N ALA A 87 -12.95 3.19 14.99
CA ALA A 87 -13.76 3.04 16.21
C ALA A 87 -15.00 3.94 16.22
N ARG A 88 -14.90 5.15 15.68
CA ARG A 88 -16.08 6.04 15.52
C ARG A 88 -17.06 5.50 14.49
N LEU A 89 -16.59 5.00 13.35
CA LEU A 89 -17.46 4.39 12.34
C LEU A 89 -18.15 3.13 12.87
N ASP A 90 -17.44 2.29 13.63
CA ASP A 90 -18.02 1.11 14.30
C ASP A 90 -19.10 1.51 15.34
N ALA A 91 -18.87 2.58 16.10
CA ALA A 91 -19.83 3.07 17.10
C ALA A 91 -21.10 3.66 16.47
N LEU A 92 -20.99 4.27 15.29
CA LEU A 92 -22.13 4.85 14.57
C LEU A 92 -23.00 3.80 13.89
N LYS A 93 -22.57 2.55 13.80
CA LYS A 93 -23.37 1.47 13.21
C LYS A 93 -24.69 1.24 14.01
N ASP A 94 -24.63 1.43 15.32
CA ASP A 94 -25.79 1.23 16.22
C ASP A 94 -26.63 2.51 16.38
N ASP A 95 -26.23 3.63 15.74
CA ASP A 95 -26.94 4.90 15.80
C ASP A 95 -27.86 5.07 14.58
N GLU A 96 -29.15 4.81 14.78
CA GLU A 96 -30.20 4.96 13.74
C GLU A 96 -30.31 6.39 13.19
N SER A 97 -29.77 7.39 13.88
CA SER A 97 -29.84 8.80 13.47
C SER A 97 -28.80 9.15 12.37
N ALA A 98 -27.74 8.36 12.22
CA ALA A 98 -26.69 8.58 11.24
C ALA A 98 -26.91 7.69 10.01
N ASP A 99 -26.99 8.30 8.81
CA ASP A 99 -27.06 7.56 7.52
C ASP A 99 -25.73 6.93 7.15
N VAL A 100 -25.23 6.06 8.02
CA VAL A 100 -23.91 5.40 7.85
C VAL A 100 -23.93 4.39 6.70
N GLU A 101 -25.05 3.65 6.57
CA GLU A 101 -25.20 2.69 5.46
C GLU A 101 -25.26 3.39 4.10
N GLY A 102 -25.89 4.57 4.03
CA GLY A 102 -25.87 5.40 2.83
C GLY A 102 -24.47 5.85 2.46
N ILE A 103 -23.66 6.25 3.46
CA ILE A 103 -22.24 6.60 3.25
C ILE A 103 -21.44 5.40 2.74
N TYR A 104 -21.63 4.20 3.31
CA TYR A 104 -20.92 3.00 2.86
C TYR A 104 -21.29 2.63 1.43
N ARG A 105 -22.57 2.67 1.06
CA ARG A 105 -23.04 2.41 -0.31
C ARG A 105 -22.44 3.39 -1.32
N ASP A 106 -22.45 4.68 -0.99
CA ASP A 106 -21.87 5.71 -1.86
C ASP A 106 -20.36 5.57 -1.97
N THR A 107 -19.69 5.19 -0.88
CA THR A 107 -18.25 4.89 -0.86
C THR A 107 -17.90 3.73 -1.78
N MET A 108 -18.70 2.64 -1.75
CA MET A 108 -18.50 1.51 -2.65
C MET A 108 -18.80 1.87 -4.10
N SER A 109 -19.78 2.74 -4.35
CA SER A 109 -20.09 3.28 -5.68
C SER A 109 -18.94 4.14 -6.21
N LEU A 110 -18.35 4.99 -5.36
CA LEU A 110 -17.14 5.76 -5.69
C LEU A 110 -15.96 4.85 -6.03
N LYS A 111 -15.69 3.84 -5.19
CA LYS A 111 -14.63 2.86 -5.42
C LYS A 111 -14.81 2.15 -6.75
N LYS A 112 -16.01 1.64 -7.03
CA LYS A 112 -16.33 0.99 -8.31
C LYS A 112 -16.11 1.92 -9.50
N GLY A 113 -16.53 3.18 -9.40
CA GLY A 113 -16.29 4.18 -10.46
C GLY A 113 -14.81 4.48 -10.71
N LEU A 114 -13.98 4.48 -9.65
CA LEU A 114 -12.53 4.61 -9.77
C LEU A 114 -11.89 3.37 -10.42
N ASP A 115 -12.32 2.18 -10.04
CA ASP A 115 -11.84 0.91 -10.57
C ASP A 115 -12.17 0.76 -12.07
N GLU A 116 -13.38 1.15 -12.48
CA GLU A 116 -13.78 1.15 -13.90
C GLU A 116 -12.91 2.06 -14.77
N LEU A 117 -12.44 3.17 -14.22
CA LEU A 117 -11.50 4.07 -14.91
C LEU A 117 -10.04 3.65 -14.73
N HIS A 118 -9.77 2.63 -13.92
CA HIS A 118 -8.42 2.21 -13.49
C HIS A 118 -7.58 3.39 -12.96
N ILE A 119 -8.19 4.23 -12.14
CA ILE A 119 -7.56 5.36 -11.46
C ILE A 119 -7.65 5.17 -9.94
N SER A 120 -6.82 5.89 -9.19
CA SER A 120 -6.88 5.92 -7.74
C SER A 120 -7.56 7.20 -7.24
N ASP A 121 -8.05 7.21 -6.00
CA ASP A 121 -8.61 8.42 -5.38
C ASP A 121 -7.64 9.61 -5.44
N ARG A 122 -6.34 9.37 -5.21
CA ARG A 122 -5.29 10.41 -5.34
C ARG A 122 -5.24 11.01 -6.74
N SER A 123 -5.60 10.25 -7.78
CA SER A 123 -5.61 10.73 -9.16
C SER A 123 -6.69 11.78 -9.41
N LEU A 124 -7.75 11.80 -8.60
CA LEU A 124 -8.77 12.85 -8.64
C LEU A 124 -8.21 14.24 -8.29
N ASN A 125 -7.13 14.30 -7.49
CA ASN A 125 -6.49 15.54 -7.09
C ASN A 125 -5.42 16.01 -8.10
N PHE A 126 -5.09 15.21 -9.12
CA PHE A 126 -4.12 15.64 -10.12
C PHE A 126 -4.62 16.88 -10.86
N ASN A 127 -3.71 17.85 -10.95
CA ASN A 127 -3.93 19.01 -11.78
C ASN A 127 -3.73 18.58 -13.26
N ASN A 128 -4.85 18.21 -13.89
CA ASN A 128 -4.87 17.71 -15.27
C ASN A 128 -4.65 18.85 -16.29
N ASN A 129 -3.63 19.71 -16.06
CA ASN A 129 -3.23 20.71 -17.02
C ASN A 129 -2.60 20.02 -18.24
N PRO A 130 -3.14 20.20 -19.46
CA PRO A 130 -2.62 19.57 -20.67
C PRO A 130 -1.15 19.90 -20.93
N LEU A 131 -0.70 21.10 -20.55
CA LEU A 131 0.69 21.52 -20.71
C LEU A 131 1.63 20.68 -19.80
N SER A 132 1.24 20.45 -18.57
CA SER A 132 2.00 19.61 -17.62
C SER A 132 2.07 18.15 -18.09
N LEU A 133 0.96 17.62 -18.61
CA LEU A 133 0.95 16.26 -19.16
C LEU A 133 1.79 16.14 -20.43
N GLY A 134 1.74 17.14 -21.32
CA GLY A 134 2.60 17.18 -22.51
C GLY A 134 4.09 17.23 -22.17
N PHE A 135 4.48 18.04 -21.17
CA PHE A 135 5.85 18.08 -20.67
C PHE A 135 6.30 16.75 -20.05
N ASN A 136 5.44 16.14 -19.23
CA ASN A 136 5.71 14.82 -18.67
C ASN A 136 5.88 13.74 -19.76
N LEU A 137 5.03 13.75 -20.78
CA LEU A 137 5.14 12.83 -21.92
C LEU A 137 6.48 13.01 -22.64
N LEU A 138 6.87 14.26 -22.91
CA LEU A 138 8.15 14.56 -23.54
C LEU A 138 9.34 14.03 -22.71
N MET A 139 9.32 14.25 -21.40
CA MET A 139 10.35 13.73 -20.49
C MET A 139 10.39 12.20 -20.51
N HIS A 140 9.24 11.53 -20.54
CA HIS A 140 9.21 10.07 -20.64
C HIS A 140 9.78 9.57 -21.97
N ILE A 141 9.53 10.25 -23.09
CA ILE A 141 10.12 9.89 -24.38
C ILE A 141 11.66 10.06 -24.34
N ILE A 142 12.15 11.17 -23.79
CA ILE A 142 13.59 11.44 -23.69
C ILE A 142 14.30 10.40 -22.81
N PHE A 143 13.74 10.03 -21.67
CA PHE A 143 14.33 9.09 -20.74
C PHE A 143 14.00 7.61 -21.04
N PHE A 144 13.18 7.33 -22.05
CA PHE A 144 12.81 5.96 -22.44
C PHE A 144 14.00 5.05 -22.74
N PRO A 145 15.04 5.47 -23.48
CA PRO A 145 16.22 4.61 -23.75
C PRO A 145 16.97 4.27 -22.45
N LEU A 146 17.10 5.22 -21.53
CA LEU A 146 17.74 4.98 -20.24
C LEU A 146 16.90 4.03 -19.38
N TRP A 147 15.58 4.16 -19.41
CA TRP A 147 14.68 3.24 -18.72
C TRP A 147 14.80 1.83 -19.27
N LEU A 148 14.83 1.67 -20.59
CA LEU A 148 15.00 0.37 -21.25
C LEU A 148 16.32 -0.30 -20.81
N PHE A 149 17.41 0.46 -20.74
CA PHE A 149 18.68 0.00 -20.25
C PHE A 149 18.65 -0.37 -18.76
N SER A 150 17.89 0.37 -17.95
CA SER A 150 17.72 0.11 -16.52
C SER A 150 16.73 -1.04 -16.21
N CYS A 151 15.95 -1.49 -17.18
CA CYS A 151 15.10 -2.67 -17.02
C CYS A 151 15.94 -3.94 -16.81
N TRP A 152 17.10 -4.05 -17.45
CA TRP A 152 17.96 -5.23 -17.36
C TRP A 152 18.31 -5.60 -15.91
N PRO A 153 18.91 -4.74 -15.08
CA PRO A 153 19.22 -5.06 -13.69
C PRO A 153 17.95 -5.19 -12.80
N SER A 154 16.81 -4.70 -13.28
CA SER A 154 15.54 -4.78 -12.53
C SER A 154 14.78 -6.09 -12.76
N LEU A 155 15.03 -6.79 -13.88
CA LEU A 155 14.36 -8.05 -14.24
C LEU A 155 14.44 -9.13 -13.14
N PRO A 156 15.62 -9.43 -12.55
CA PRO A 156 15.72 -10.48 -11.55
C PRO A 156 14.97 -10.18 -10.26
N ILE A 157 14.72 -8.90 -9.97
CA ILE A 157 14.02 -8.50 -8.74
C ILE A 157 12.51 -8.59 -8.93
N TYR A 158 11.99 -8.16 -10.09
CA TYR A 158 10.56 -7.98 -10.28
C TYR A 158 9.91 -9.07 -11.13
N LEU A 159 10.47 -9.40 -12.28
CA LEU A 159 9.79 -10.27 -13.24
C LEU A 159 9.95 -11.76 -12.94
N LEU A 160 11.17 -12.22 -12.69
CA LEU A 160 11.42 -13.64 -12.51
C LEU A 160 10.76 -14.20 -11.24
N PRO A 161 10.98 -13.59 -10.05
CA PRO A 161 10.33 -14.08 -8.85
C PRO A 161 8.81 -13.92 -8.90
N MET A 162 8.30 -12.79 -9.45
CA MET A 162 6.87 -12.53 -9.52
C MET A 162 6.12 -13.52 -10.41
N SER A 163 6.68 -13.92 -11.55
CA SER A 163 6.08 -14.92 -12.42
C SER A 163 6.05 -16.30 -11.77
N PHE A 164 7.13 -16.70 -11.10
CA PHE A 164 7.21 -17.99 -10.42
C PHE A 164 6.22 -18.11 -9.26
N PHE A 165 6.13 -17.09 -8.41
CA PHE A 165 5.25 -17.14 -7.23
C PHE A 165 3.78 -16.88 -7.56
N ARG A 166 3.44 -16.14 -8.62
CA ARG A 166 2.06 -16.03 -9.11
C ARG A 166 1.46 -17.38 -9.47
N MET A 167 2.28 -18.27 -10.00
CA MET A 167 1.80 -19.59 -10.47
C MET A 167 1.63 -20.62 -9.35
N LYS A 168 2.35 -20.50 -8.24
CA LYS A 168 2.43 -21.59 -7.24
C LYS A 168 1.96 -21.24 -5.82
N MET A 169 1.75 -19.97 -5.48
CA MET A 169 1.36 -19.59 -4.11
C MET A 169 0.00 -18.90 -4.06
N SER A 170 -0.92 -19.48 -3.31
CA SER A 170 -2.25 -18.93 -3.07
C SER A 170 -2.29 -17.93 -1.92
N ASP A 171 -1.39 -18.05 -0.94
CA ASP A 171 -1.40 -17.21 0.26
C ASP A 171 -0.68 -15.86 0.02
N PRO A 172 -1.42 -14.71 0.10
CA PRO A 172 -0.83 -13.39 -0.13
C PRO A 172 0.21 -12.98 0.92
N MET A 173 0.10 -13.50 2.16
CA MET A 173 0.94 -13.07 3.29
C MET A 173 2.39 -13.51 3.13
N PHE A 174 2.60 -14.74 2.62
CA PHE A 174 3.94 -15.27 2.38
C PHE A 174 4.53 -14.85 1.03
N LYS A 175 3.67 -14.41 0.10
CA LYS A 175 4.07 -14.07 -1.27
C LYS A 175 5.15 -13.01 -1.35
N GLY A 176 5.03 -11.95 -0.55
CA GLY A 176 6.01 -10.85 -0.50
C GLY A 176 7.37 -11.30 0.03
N SER A 177 7.39 -11.95 1.19
CA SER A 177 8.64 -12.40 1.84
C SER A 177 9.39 -13.42 1.01
N MET A 178 8.71 -14.38 0.43
CA MET A 178 9.30 -15.38 -0.47
C MET A 178 9.83 -14.75 -1.77
N LEU A 179 9.09 -13.78 -2.33
CA LEU A 179 9.52 -13.04 -3.51
C LEU A 179 10.86 -12.34 -3.28
N TYR A 180 10.95 -11.53 -2.24
CA TYR A 180 12.18 -10.79 -1.93
C TYR A 180 13.31 -11.68 -1.45
N GLY A 181 13.01 -12.69 -0.65
CA GLY A 181 14.02 -13.67 -0.20
C GLY A 181 14.64 -14.46 -1.34
N SER A 182 13.82 -14.97 -2.26
CA SER A 182 14.32 -15.70 -3.43
C SER A 182 15.08 -14.79 -4.40
N ALA A 183 14.64 -13.54 -4.57
CA ALA A 183 15.37 -12.56 -5.38
C ALA A 183 16.77 -12.29 -4.80
N ALA A 184 16.86 -12.02 -3.50
CA ALA A 184 18.13 -11.71 -2.85
C ALA A 184 19.11 -12.89 -2.86
N LEU A 185 18.63 -14.11 -2.61
CA LEU A 185 19.49 -15.29 -2.45
C LEU A 185 19.90 -15.93 -3.78
N PHE A 186 19.04 -15.90 -4.78
CA PHE A 186 19.26 -16.67 -6.01
C PHE A 186 19.32 -15.80 -7.26
N THR A 187 18.26 -15.03 -7.55
CA THR A 187 18.15 -14.36 -8.85
C THR A 187 19.13 -13.20 -9.00
N ILE A 188 19.31 -12.37 -7.98
CA ILE A 188 20.24 -11.22 -8.03
C ILE A 188 21.69 -11.70 -8.18
N PRO A 189 22.23 -12.62 -7.34
CA PRO A 189 23.61 -13.07 -7.48
C PRO A 189 23.89 -13.74 -8.83
N ILE A 190 23.02 -14.68 -9.26
CA ILE A 190 23.18 -15.38 -10.54
C ILE A 190 23.19 -14.40 -11.70
N PHE A 191 22.25 -13.47 -11.71
CA PHE A 191 22.11 -12.49 -12.78
C PHE A 191 23.27 -11.48 -12.81
N THR A 192 23.78 -11.11 -11.64
CA THR A 192 24.96 -10.24 -11.52
C THR A 192 26.21 -10.92 -12.09
N ILE A 193 26.42 -12.18 -11.73
CA ILE A 193 27.56 -12.97 -12.25
C ILE A 193 27.43 -13.14 -13.77
N ALA A 194 26.25 -13.52 -14.26
CA ALA A 194 26.02 -13.65 -15.69
C ALA A 194 26.26 -12.34 -16.45
N THR A 195 25.83 -11.21 -15.89
CA THR A 195 26.06 -9.89 -16.49
C THR A 195 27.56 -9.53 -16.50
N LEU A 196 28.26 -9.78 -15.38
CA LEU A 196 29.70 -9.57 -15.32
C LEU A 196 30.45 -10.36 -16.42
N LEU A 197 30.11 -11.63 -16.60
CA LEU A 197 30.73 -12.48 -17.63
C LEU A 197 30.40 -11.98 -19.04
N VAL A 198 29.10 -11.75 -19.34
CA VAL A 198 28.69 -11.32 -20.69
C VAL A 198 29.28 -9.97 -21.05
N VAL A 199 29.18 -8.97 -20.17
CA VAL A 199 29.73 -7.64 -20.43
C VAL A 199 31.25 -7.64 -20.42
N GLY A 200 31.88 -8.40 -19.48
CA GLY A 200 33.34 -8.51 -19.36
C GLY A 200 34.01 -9.08 -20.60
N PHE A 201 33.43 -10.14 -21.18
CA PHE A 201 33.97 -10.75 -22.40
C PHE A 201 33.71 -9.91 -23.66
N ASN A 202 32.65 -9.17 -23.76
CA ASN A 202 32.31 -8.38 -24.96
C ASN A 202 32.83 -6.95 -24.93
N PHE A 203 32.87 -6.29 -23.76
CA PHE A 203 33.17 -4.86 -23.61
C PHE A 203 34.33 -4.57 -22.65
N GLY A 204 34.91 -5.61 -22.03
CA GLY A 204 36.00 -5.50 -21.06
C GLY A 204 35.55 -5.44 -19.61
N TRP A 205 36.43 -5.92 -18.73
CA TRP A 205 36.13 -6.12 -17.31
C TRP A 205 35.85 -4.82 -16.55
N LEU A 206 36.52 -3.71 -16.93
CA LEU A 206 36.25 -2.40 -16.31
C LEU A 206 34.83 -1.94 -16.59
N ALA A 207 34.36 -2.08 -17.82
CA ALA A 207 32.97 -1.74 -18.20
C ALA A 207 31.97 -2.62 -17.45
N ALA A 208 32.26 -3.92 -17.31
CA ALA A 208 31.40 -4.84 -16.58
C ALA A 208 31.24 -4.45 -15.09
N VAL A 209 32.35 -4.15 -14.42
CA VAL A 209 32.34 -3.72 -13.02
C VAL A 209 31.60 -2.41 -12.83
N LEU A 210 31.86 -1.40 -13.67
CA LEU A 210 31.16 -0.11 -13.60
C LEU A 210 29.65 -0.27 -13.85
N TYR A 211 29.28 -1.13 -14.80
CA TYR A 211 27.86 -1.42 -15.06
C TYR A 211 27.18 -2.08 -13.87
N VAL A 212 27.79 -3.10 -13.27
CA VAL A 212 27.23 -3.76 -12.07
C VAL A 212 27.16 -2.80 -10.88
N LEU A 213 28.16 -1.95 -10.68
CA LEU A 213 28.13 -0.94 -9.63
C LEU A 213 27.02 0.10 -9.83
N SER A 214 26.57 0.31 -11.08
CA SER A 214 25.44 1.19 -11.38
C SER A 214 24.06 0.56 -11.09
N PHE A 215 23.96 -0.75 -10.86
CA PHE A 215 22.67 -1.45 -10.64
C PHE A 215 21.77 -0.82 -9.60
N PRO A 216 22.21 -0.46 -8.38
CA PRO A 216 21.35 0.16 -7.40
C PRO A 216 20.69 1.44 -7.91
N ILE A 217 21.45 2.28 -8.62
CA ILE A 217 20.97 3.55 -9.19
C ILE A 217 19.97 3.27 -10.32
N LEU A 218 20.29 2.34 -11.22
CA LEU A 218 19.44 1.97 -12.35
C LEU A 218 18.12 1.33 -11.88
N ILE A 219 18.15 0.49 -10.85
CA ILE A 219 16.94 -0.14 -10.28
C ILE A 219 16.02 0.91 -9.68
N VAL A 220 16.58 1.85 -8.91
CA VAL A 220 15.82 2.98 -8.34
C VAL A 220 15.23 3.87 -9.44
N PHE A 221 16.02 4.19 -10.46
CA PHE A 221 15.56 4.96 -11.62
C PHE A 221 14.42 4.22 -12.36
N CYS A 222 14.59 2.92 -12.63
CA CYS A 222 13.56 2.10 -13.29
C CYS A 222 12.23 2.14 -12.52
N TRP A 223 12.29 2.04 -11.19
CA TRP A 223 11.12 2.14 -10.32
C TRP A 223 10.44 3.50 -10.44
N PHE A 224 11.18 4.59 -10.23
CA PHE A 224 10.60 5.94 -10.27
C PHE A 224 10.03 6.28 -11.64
N TYR A 225 10.74 5.93 -12.71
CA TYR A 225 10.24 6.13 -14.07
C TYR A 225 8.95 5.36 -14.32
N SER A 226 8.89 4.08 -13.95
CA SER A 226 7.69 3.24 -14.13
C SER A 226 6.49 3.76 -13.33
N VAL A 227 6.69 4.17 -12.07
CA VAL A 227 5.64 4.78 -11.24
C VAL A 227 5.17 6.12 -11.83
N SER A 228 6.11 6.96 -12.30
CA SER A 228 5.79 8.23 -12.95
C SER A 228 4.99 8.02 -14.23
N ALA A 229 5.38 7.05 -15.08
CA ALA A 229 4.65 6.69 -16.29
C ALA A 229 3.22 6.21 -15.97
N LEU A 230 3.04 5.34 -14.98
CA LEU A 230 1.72 4.90 -14.54
C LEU A 230 0.84 6.07 -14.07
N ASN A 231 1.41 7.01 -13.32
CA ASN A 231 0.69 8.21 -12.88
C ASN A 231 0.32 9.12 -14.05
N MET A 232 1.20 9.28 -15.02
CA MET A 232 0.92 10.01 -16.27
C MET A 232 -0.25 9.37 -17.03
N PHE A 233 -0.27 8.04 -17.21
CA PHE A 233 -1.39 7.32 -17.83
C PHE A 233 -2.70 7.50 -17.07
N LYS A 234 -2.68 7.47 -15.72
CA LYS A 234 -3.85 7.79 -14.91
C LYS A 234 -4.33 9.22 -15.13
N GLY A 235 -3.43 10.19 -15.21
CA GLY A 235 -3.74 11.58 -15.54
C GLY A 235 -4.39 11.73 -16.93
N MET A 236 -3.88 11.05 -17.94
CA MET A 236 -4.47 11.02 -19.30
C MET A 236 -5.89 10.43 -19.28
N ARG A 237 -6.11 9.31 -18.56
CA ARG A 237 -7.46 8.74 -18.40
C ARG A 237 -8.43 9.69 -17.72
N CYS A 238 -7.97 10.45 -16.72
CA CYS A 238 -8.78 11.48 -16.07
C CYS A 238 -9.17 12.60 -17.04
N MET A 239 -8.28 12.99 -17.96
CA MET A 239 -8.60 13.99 -18.97
C MET A 239 -9.65 13.50 -19.98
N VAL A 240 -9.44 12.31 -20.51
CA VAL A 240 -10.35 11.71 -21.50
C VAL A 240 -11.75 11.53 -20.93
N ASN A 241 -11.85 11.12 -19.66
CA ASN A 241 -13.12 10.86 -18.98
C ASN A 241 -13.56 12.03 -18.07
N GLY A 242 -13.31 13.26 -18.45
CA GLY A 242 -13.48 14.45 -17.61
C GLY A 242 -14.88 14.62 -17.00
N ALA A 243 -15.95 14.21 -17.70
CA ALA A 243 -17.33 14.24 -17.17
C ALA A 243 -17.51 13.26 -15.99
N LYS A 244 -17.09 12.01 -16.17
CA LYS A 244 -17.17 10.97 -15.13
C LYS A 244 -16.27 11.28 -13.93
N VAL A 245 -15.08 11.83 -14.18
CA VAL A 245 -14.16 12.28 -13.14
C VAL A 245 -14.77 13.42 -12.31
N ARG A 246 -15.48 14.38 -12.92
CA ARG A 246 -16.21 15.44 -12.20
C ARG A 246 -17.30 14.84 -11.30
N GLN A 247 -18.07 13.89 -11.80
CA GLN A 247 -19.09 13.20 -11.02
C GLN A 247 -18.48 12.48 -9.80
N LEU A 248 -17.37 11.75 -9.99
CA LEU A 248 -16.66 11.07 -8.91
C LEU A 248 -16.09 12.06 -7.87
N LYS A 249 -15.58 13.22 -8.31
CA LYS A 249 -15.14 14.29 -7.40
C LYS A 249 -16.29 14.85 -6.56
N GLN A 250 -17.47 15.06 -7.16
CA GLN A 250 -18.66 15.53 -6.44
C GLN A 250 -19.14 14.48 -5.43
N MET A 251 -19.18 13.21 -5.84
CA MET A 251 -19.55 12.10 -4.94
C MET A 251 -18.57 12.00 -3.76
N ARG A 252 -17.26 12.10 -4.00
CA ARG A 252 -16.24 12.13 -2.95
C ARG A 252 -16.46 13.31 -2.00
N ALA A 253 -16.71 14.50 -2.51
CA ALA A 253 -16.92 15.70 -1.70
C ALA A 253 -18.17 15.54 -0.82
N SER A 254 -19.27 14.99 -1.37
CA SER A 254 -20.50 14.71 -0.60
C SER A 254 -20.26 13.68 0.51
N ILE A 255 -19.50 12.60 0.24
CA ILE A 255 -19.13 11.61 1.26
C ILE A 255 -18.32 12.27 2.37
N TYR A 256 -17.31 13.08 2.02
CA TYR A 256 -16.45 13.75 3.00
C TYR A 256 -17.23 14.75 3.86
N GLU A 257 -18.14 15.52 3.25
CA GLU A 257 -19.01 16.44 4.00
C GLU A 257 -19.93 15.72 4.99
N ARG A 258 -20.47 14.55 4.60
CA ARG A 258 -21.28 13.73 5.52
C ARG A 258 -20.43 13.13 6.63
N LEU A 259 -19.23 12.64 6.32
CA LEU A 259 -18.29 12.15 7.33
C LEU A 259 -17.87 13.25 8.30
N ASP A 260 -17.66 14.49 7.82
CA ASP A 260 -17.30 15.64 8.65
C ASP A 260 -18.41 16.05 9.63
N LYS A 261 -19.67 15.72 9.33
CA LYS A 261 -20.80 16.01 10.21
C LYS A 261 -21.00 14.99 11.32
N ILE A 262 -20.55 13.74 11.10
CA ILE A 262 -20.79 12.64 12.04
C ILE A 262 -19.54 12.25 12.84
N LEU A 263 -18.34 12.67 12.41
CA LEU A 263 -17.04 12.40 13.05
C LEU A 263 -16.50 13.60 13.81
#